data_90362818006f087bbd096fa08411a4fe
#
_entry.id   90362818006f087bbd096fa08411a4fe
#
_cell.length_a   1.000
_cell.length_b   1.000
_cell.length_c   1.000
_cell.angle_alpha   90.00
_cell.angle_beta   90.00
_cell.angle_gamma   90.00
#
_symmetry.space_group_name_H-M   'P 1'
#
loop_
_entity.id
_entity.type
_entity.pdbx_description
1 polymer ?
#
loop_
_entity_poly.entity_id
_entity_poly.type
_entity_poly.pdbx_seq_one_letter_code
_entity_poly.pdbx_strand_id
1 'polypeptide(L)'
;MGTGVLTMPVYQTMPEADITCLDYSPDMMRRAQKKAERLHLKNVTFRQGDVGALPYTDDSFDIVLSLNGFHAFPDKEAAYREVFRVLKPGGIFCGCFYVAGAHKRTDWFVRHVYEKVGFFTPPYETAFSLKHRLESMYAVVSMGTVKGIAWFVCKKEAVKPEMLSHTQADGEEEEN
;
A
#
# COMPACT_ATOMS: atom_id res chain seq x y z
N MET A 1 1.17 -0.32 -8.62
CA MET A 1 0.32 -1.33 -9.33
C MET A 1 1.12 -2.14 -10.36
N GLY A 2 2.08 -1.56 -11.08
CA GLY A 2 2.83 -2.18 -12.15
C GLY A 2 1.94 -2.56 -13.35
N THR A 3 2.28 -3.66 -14.02
CA THR A 3 1.55 -4.13 -15.21
C THR A 3 0.24 -4.87 -14.89
N GLY A 4 -0.15 -4.99 -13.63
CA GLY A 4 -1.35 -5.71 -13.21
C GLY A 4 -1.32 -7.24 -13.47
N VAL A 5 -0.13 -7.83 -13.66
CA VAL A 5 -0.02 -9.28 -13.97
C VAL A 5 -0.58 -10.14 -12.85
N LEU A 6 -0.30 -9.77 -11.60
CA LEU A 6 -0.74 -10.52 -10.43
C LEU A 6 -2.15 -10.13 -9.97
N THR A 7 -2.49 -8.84 -10.10
CA THR A 7 -3.71 -8.28 -9.48
C THR A 7 -4.94 -8.37 -10.36
N MET A 8 -4.83 -8.15 -11.67
CA MET A 8 -6.00 -8.13 -12.55
C MET A 8 -6.80 -9.44 -12.57
N PRO A 9 -6.21 -10.65 -12.57
CA PRO A 9 -6.98 -11.89 -12.45
C PRO A 9 -7.72 -12.02 -11.11
N VAL A 10 -7.14 -11.48 -10.02
CA VAL A 10 -7.80 -11.48 -8.70
C VAL A 10 -9.01 -10.53 -8.71
N TYR A 11 -8.89 -9.37 -9.36
CA TYR A 11 -9.99 -8.40 -9.44
C TYR A 11 -11.22 -8.95 -10.16
N GLN A 12 -11.05 -9.89 -11.11
CA GLN A 12 -12.17 -10.61 -11.72
C GLN A 12 -13.05 -11.38 -10.71
N THR A 13 -12.47 -11.81 -9.60
CA THR A 13 -13.20 -12.56 -8.56
C THR A 13 -13.89 -11.63 -7.54
N MET A 14 -13.76 -10.31 -7.74
CA MET A 14 -14.25 -9.28 -6.82
C MET A 14 -15.13 -8.25 -7.57
N PRO A 15 -16.23 -8.66 -8.22
CA PRO A 15 -17.03 -7.79 -9.08
C PRO A 15 -17.71 -6.62 -8.34
N GLU A 16 -17.96 -6.78 -7.03
CA GLU A 16 -18.60 -5.78 -6.18
C GLU A 16 -17.61 -4.76 -5.57
N ALA A 17 -16.30 -4.98 -5.71
CA ALA A 17 -15.29 -4.06 -5.19
C ALA A 17 -15.11 -2.88 -6.13
N ASP A 18 -15.04 -1.66 -5.61
CA ASP A 18 -14.58 -0.48 -6.35
C ASP A 18 -13.06 -0.38 -6.23
N ILE A 19 -12.35 -0.56 -7.33
CA ILE A 19 -10.91 -0.74 -7.36
C ILE A 19 -10.24 0.44 -8.04
N THR A 20 -9.36 1.13 -7.30
CA THR A 20 -8.51 2.18 -7.85
C THR A 20 -7.07 1.70 -7.98
N CYS A 21 -6.55 1.74 -9.18
CA CYS A 21 -5.17 1.38 -9.51
C CYS A 21 -4.31 2.63 -9.72
N LEU A 22 -3.28 2.81 -8.90
CA LEU A 22 -2.34 3.91 -9.03
C LEU A 22 -0.95 3.41 -9.43
N ASP A 23 -0.30 4.11 -10.35
CA ASP A 23 1.11 3.91 -10.71
C ASP A 23 1.71 5.23 -11.17
N TYR A 24 3.00 5.41 -10.93
CA TYR A 24 3.75 6.57 -11.41
C TYR A 24 4.05 6.48 -12.91
N SER A 25 4.27 5.26 -13.42
CA SER A 25 4.67 5.00 -14.81
C SER A 25 3.46 4.94 -15.74
N PRO A 26 3.35 5.84 -16.73
CA PRO A 26 2.28 5.77 -17.73
C PRO A 26 2.36 4.50 -18.58
N ASP A 27 3.55 3.94 -18.80
CA ASP A 27 3.72 2.70 -19.55
C ASP A 27 3.17 1.49 -18.80
N MET A 28 3.42 1.41 -17.50
CA MET A 28 2.86 0.35 -16.65
C MET A 28 1.34 0.44 -16.62
N MET A 29 0.80 1.65 -16.49
CA MET A 29 -0.64 1.89 -16.53
C MET A 29 -1.28 1.45 -17.84
N ARG A 30 -0.71 1.84 -18.99
CA ARG A 30 -1.24 1.40 -20.30
C ARG A 30 -1.28 -0.12 -20.44
N ARG A 31 -0.28 -0.82 -19.93
CA ARG A 31 -0.24 -2.30 -19.95
C ARG A 31 -1.32 -2.91 -19.05
N ALA A 32 -1.52 -2.31 -17.88
CA ALA A 32 -2.56 -2.75 -16.94
C ALA A 32 -3.96 -2.49 -17.48
N GLN A 33 -4.21 -1.31 -18.08
CA GLN A 33 -5.49 -0.97 -18.74
C GLN A 33 -5.84 -1.98 -19.84
N LYS A 34 -4.91 -2.26 -20.77
CA LYS A 34 -5.13 -3.26 -21.83
C LYS A 34 -5.43 -4.66 -21.27
N LYS A 35 -4.91 -4.99 -20.08
CA LYS A 35 -5.22 -6.25 -19.43
C LYS A 35 -6.61 -6.23 -18.80
N ALA A 36 -6.99 -5.15 -18.12
CA ALA A 36 -8.33 -4.96 -17.57
C ALA A 36 -9.40 -5.04 -18.66
N GLU A 37 -9.16 -4.39 -19.79
CA GLU A 37 -10.04 -4.46 -20.97
C GLU A 37 -10.22 -5.90 -21.47
N ARG A 38 -9.11 -6.66 -21.63
CA ARG A 38 -9.17 -8.07 -22.05
C ARG A 38 -9.90 -8.97 -21.06
N LEU A 39 -9.86 -8.63 -19.77
CA LEU A 39 -10.56 -9.35 -18.72
C LEU A 39 -11.97 -8.81 -18.46
N HIS A 40 -12.42 -7.83 -19.23
CA HIS A 40 -13.73 -7.17 -19.10
C HIS A 40 -14.01 -6.61 -17.70
N LEU A 41 -12.98 -6.11 -17.00
CA LEU A 41 -13.10 -5.51 -15.67
C LEU A 41 -13.78 -4.14 -15.79
N LYS A 42 -14.97 -3.97 -15.22
CA LYS A 42 -15.75 -2.73 -15.24
C LYS A 42 -15.59 -1.90 -13.95
N ASN A 43 -15.10 -2.52 -12.91
CA ASN A 43 -14.99 -1.98 -11.57
C ASN A 43 -13.56 -1.51 -11.21
N VAL A 44 -12.72 -1.25 -12.22
CA VAL A 44 -11.33 -0.81 -12.04
C VAL A 44 -11.12 0.54 -12.67
N THR A 45 -10.74 1.53 -11.88
CA THR A 45 -10.29 2.85 -12.33
C THR A 45 -8.77 2.95 -12.29
N PHE A 46 -8.19 3.78 -13.17
CA PHE A 46 -6.75 3.96 -13.27
C PHE A 46 -6.38 5.41 -13.05
N ARG A 47 -5.39 5.66 -12.19
CA ARG A 47 -4.92 7.00 -11.90
C ARG A 47 -3.39 7.03 -11.88
N GLN A 48 -2.81 7.94 -12.66
CA GLN A 48 -1.38 8.22 -12.58
C GLN A 48 -1.10 9.10 -11.38
N GLY A 49 -0.12 8.74 -10.56
CA GLY A 49 0.23 9.52 -9.37
C GLY A 49 1.42 8.95 -8.62
N ASP A 50 1.92 9.77 -7.69
CA ASP A 50 2.96 9.39 -6.75
C ASP A 50 2.31 8.84 -5.48
N VAL A 51 2.81 7.70 -5.00
CA VAL A 51 2.36 7.11 -3.74
C VAL A 51 2.75 7.96 -2.53
N GLY A 52 3.79 8.77 -2.64
CA GLY A 52 4.22 9.73 -1.61
C GLY A 52 3.33 10.98 -1.49
N ALA A 53 2.39 11.18 -2.45
CA ALA A 53 1.44 12.30 -2.48
C ALA A 53 0.13 11.82 -3.12
N LEU A 54 -0.62 10.98 -2.41
CA LEU A 54 -1.83 10.36 -2.92
C LEU A 54 -2.95 11.39 -3.12
N PRO A 55 -3.56 11.46 -4.32
CA PRO A 55 -4.59 12.45 -4.62
C PRO A 55 -5.98 12.02 -4.12
N TYR A 56 -6.05 11.56 -2.88
CA TYR A 56 -7.27 11.11 -2.21
C TYR A 56 -7.37 11.77 -0.84
N THR A 57 -8.59 11.93 -0.35
CA THR A 57 -8.86 12.42 1.02
C THR A 57 -8.46 11.36 2.06
N ASP A 58 -8.36 11.79 3.31
CA ASP A 58 -8.18 10.87 4.43
C ASP A 58 -9.31 9.84 4.47
N ASP A 59 -9.02 8.67 5.00
CA ASP A 59 -10.01 7.62 5.26
C ASP A 59 -10.87 7.23 4.03
N SER A 60 -10.26 7.20 2.84
CA SER A 60 -10.94 6.91 1.57
C SER A 60 -11.08 5.42 1.26
N PHE A 61 -10.15 4.58 1.73
CA PHE A 61 -10.05 3.18 1.31
C PHE A 61 -10.22 2.20 2.46
N ASP A 62 -10.98 1.14 2.20
CA ASP A 62 -11.12 0.01 3.12
C ASP A 62 -9.88 -0.90 3.11
N ILE A 63 -9.26 -1.04 1.92
CA ILE A 63 -8.06 -1.86 1.71
C ILE A 63 -7.08 -1.11 0.82
N VAL A 64 -5.81 -1.11 1.22
CA VAL A 64 -4.69 -0.68 0.36
C VAL A 64 -3.78 -1.88 0.13
N LEU A 65 -3.51 -2.19 -1.14
CA LEU A 65 -2.65 -3.30 -1.55
C LEU A 65 -1.41 -2.79 -2.27
N SER A 66 -0.22 -3.20 -1.81
CA SER A 66 1.05 -2.92 -2.49
C SER A 66 1.84 -4.19 -2.74
N LEU A 67 1.96 -4.58 -4.01
CA LEU A 67 2.77 -5.72 -4.43
C LEU A 67 4.02 -5.26 -5.15
N ASN A 68 5.19 -5.56 -4.59
CA ASN A 68 6.50 -5.19 -5.13
C ASN A 68 6.65 -3.69 -5.45
N GLY A 69 6.14 -2.81 -4.59
CA GLY A 69 6.22 -1.35 -4.76
C GLY A 69 7.28 -0.71 -3.86
N PHE A 70 7.22 -0.91 -2.57
CA PHE A 70 7.97 -0.16 -1.57
C PHE A 70 9.50 -0.18 -1.73
N HIS A 71 10.08 -1.27 -2.25
CA HIS A 71 11.52 -1.32 -2.52
C HIS A 71 11.96 -0.37 -3.66
N ALA A 72 11.03 0.10 -4.49
CA ALA A 72 11.30 0.97 -5.62
C ALA A 72 10.98 2.46 -5.34
N PHE A 73 10.24 2.79 -4.28
CA PHE A 73 9.84 4.16 -4.00
C PHE A 73 11.04 5.01 -3.54
N PRO A 74 11.22 6.21 -4.10
CA PRO A 74 12.30 7.11 -3.67
C PRO A 74 12.08 7.64 -2.24
N ASP A 75 10.87 8.03 -1.89
CA ASP A 75 10.47 8.44 -0.54
C ASP A 75 9.52 7.42 0.08
N LYS A 76 10.09 6.45 0.79
CA LYS A 76 9.32 5.41 1.47
C LYS A 76 8.55 5.93 2.67
N GLU A 77 9.10 6.95 3.37
CA GLU A 77 8.44 7.56 4.53
C GLU A 77 7.16 8.27 4.13
N ALA A 78 7.20 9.05 3.04
CA ALA A 78 6.01 9.68 2.50
C ALA A 78 4.98 8.62 2.07
N ALA A 79 5.43 7.55 1.39
CA ALA A 79 4.54 6.47 0.95
C ALA A 79 3.83 5.77 2.14
N TYR A 80 4.53 5.47 3.23
CA TYR A 80 3.91 4.89 4.42
C TYR A 80 2.89 5.83 5.07
N ARG A 81 3.24 7.13 5.21
CA ARG A 81 2.31 8.12 5.78
C ARG A 81 1.06 8.27 4.93
N GLU A 82 1.20 8.38 3.62
CA GLU A 82 0.08 8.54 2.70
C GLU A 82 -0.83 7.30 2.67
N VAL A 83 -0.26 6.10 2.63
CA VAL A 83 -1.03 4.85 2.73
C VAL A 83 -1.82 4.79 4.04
N PHE A 84 -1.19 5.18 5.15
CA PHE A 84 -1.88 5.22 6.45
C PHE A 84 -2.99 6.28 6.49
N ARG A 85 -2.74 7.46 5.92
CA ARG A 85 -3.69 8.58 5.86
C ARG A 85 -4.96 8.20 5.11
N VAL A 86 -4.82 7.65 3.91
CA VAL A 86 -5.96 7.32 3.05
C VAL A 86 -6.72 6.07 3.48
N LEU A 87 -6.18 5.27 4.39
CA LEU A 87 -6.81 4.07 4.90
C LEU A 87 -7.82 4.41 5.99
N LYS A 88 -9.05 3.94 5.87
CA LYS A 88 -10.12 4.12 6.87
C LYS A 88 -9.74 3.53 8.23
N PRO A 89 -10.26 4.06 9.35
CA PRO A 89 -10.21 3.37 10.63
C PRO A 89 -10.75 1.94 10.50
N GLY A 90 -10.01 0.95 11.01
CA GLY A 90 -10.33 -0.47 10.83
C GLY A 90 -9.96 -1.05 9.47
N GLY A 91 -9.49 -0.25 8.54
CA GLY A 91 -9.06 -0.66 7.21
C GLY A 91 -7.76 -1.47 7.21
N ILE A 92 -7.47 -2.12 6.08
CA ILE A 92 -6.38 -3.09 5.94
C ILE A 92 -5.34 -2.59 4.97
N PHE A 93 -4.08 -2.53 5.40
CA PHE A 93 -2.92 -2.42 4.52
C PHE A 93 -2.25 -3.78 4.38
N CYS A 94 -2.12 -4.27 3.15
CA CYS A 94 -1.47 -5.54 2.89
C CYS A 94 -0.54 -5.47 1.68
N GLY A 95 0.42 -6.38 1.63
CA GLY A 95 1.34 -6.41 0.51
C GLY A 95 2.52 -7.35 0.68
N CYS A 96 3.40 -7.27 -0.30
CA CYS A 96 4.71 -7.92 -0.24
C CYS A 96 5.74 -7.14 -1.05
N PHE A 97 6.99 -7.17 -0.59
CA PHE A 97 8.14 -6.63 -1.31
C PHE A 97 9.48 -7.16 -0.76
N TYR A 98 10.54 -6.88 -1.49
CA TYR A 98 11.89 -7.27 -1.12
C TYR A 98 12.34 -6.63 0.20
N VAL A 99 12.94 -7.45 1.08
CA VAL A 99 13.64 -7.03 2.30
C VAL A 99 15.07 -7.56 2.30
N ALA A 100 16.01 -6.69 2.66
CA ALA A 100 17.42 -7.02 2.69
C ALA A 100 17.78 -7.95 3.88
N GLY A 101 18.82 -8.75 3.69
CA GLY A 101 19.37 -9.61 4.74
C GLY A 101 18.61 -10.92 4.97
N ALA A 102 17.44 -11.11 4.38
CA ALA A 102 16.63 -12.30 4.57
C ALA A 102 17.06 -13.51 3.69
N HIS A 103 17.74 -13.25 2.55
CA HIS A 103 18.21 -14.33 1.67
C HIS A 103 19.40 -13.89 0.82
N LYS A 104 20.58 -14.46 1.07
CA LYS A 104 21.87 -14.07 0.46
C LYS A 104 21.88 -14.03 -1.07
N ARG A 105 21.22 -15.00 -1.74
CA ARG A 105 21.16 -15.03 -3.21
C ARG A 105 20.30 -13.89 -3.76
N THR A 106 19.16 -13.61 -3.14
CA THR A 106 18.29 -12.49 -3.52
C THR A 106 19.01 -11.16 -3.32
N ASP A 107 19.69 -10.97 -2.19
CA ASP A 107 20.47 -9.76 -1.89
C ASP A 107 21.57 -9.54 -2.93
N TRP A 108 22.25 -10.61 -3.33
CA TRP A 108 23.25 -10.53 -4.38
C TRP A 108 22.68 -10.06 -5.73
N PHE A 109 21.55 -10.64 -6.16
CA PHE A 109 20.87 -10.23 -7.40
C PHE A 109 20.36 -8.80 -7.33
N VAL A 110 19.79 -8.38 -6.21
CA VAL A 110 19.31 -6.99 -6.03
C VAL A 110 20.46 -6.02 -6.21
N ARG A 111 21.58 -6.20 -5.50
CA ARG A 111 22.72 -5.29 -5.53
C ARG A 111 23.47 -5.25 -6.87
N HIS A 112 23.58 -6.39 -7.57
CA HIS A 112 24.41 -6.49 -8.77
C HIS A 112 23.62 -6.29 -10.07
N VAL A 113 22.32 -6.49 -10.04
CA VAL A 113 21.46 -6.43 -11.23
C VAL A 113 20.39 -5.35 -11.08
N TYR A 114 19.49 -5.48 -10.12
CA TYR A 114 18.27 -4.65 -10.06
C TYR A 114 18.54 -3.19 -9.66
N GLU A 115 19.52 -2.91 -8.80
CA GLU A 115 19.94 -1.53 -8.50
C GLU A 115 20.49 -0.83 -9.76
N LYS A 116 21.30 -1.53 -10.56
CA LYS A 116 21.94 -0.95 -11.77
C LYS A 116 20.93 -0.60 -12.85
N VAL A 117 19.81 -1.29 -12.91
CA VAL A 117 18.72 -1.00 -13.87
C VAL A 117 17.65 -0.07 -13.30
N GLY A 118 17.82 0.43 -12.06
CA GLY A 118 16.94 1.41 -11.45
C GLY A 118 15.58 0.87 -10.98
N PHE A 119 15.45 -0.45 -10.83
CA PHE A 119 14.21 -1.05 -10.32
C PHE A 119 14.10 -1.04 -8.80
N PHE A 120 15.22 -0.82 -8.12
CA PHE A 120 15.31 -0.84 -6.66
C PHE A 120 16.03 0.41 -6.17
N THR A 121 15.48 1.03 -5.14
CA THR A 121 16.00 2.28 -4.57
C THR A 121 16.38 2.06 -3.11
N PRO A 122 17.67 2.16 -2.73
CA PRO A 122 18.08 2.10 -1.32
C PRO A 122 17.62 3.35 -0.55
N PRO A 123 17.58 3.32 0.79
CA PRO A 123 17.88 2.19 1.65
C PRO A 123 16.75 1.15 1.62
N TYR A 124 17.12 -0.14 1.86
CA TYR A 124 16.14 -1.23 1.92
C TYR A 124 15.73 -1.52 3.36
N GLU A 125 14.47 -1.82 3.55
CA GLU A 125 13.99 -2.41 4.79
C GLU A 125 14.60 -3.80 4.99
N THR A 126 14.92 -4.13 6.24
CA THR A 126 15.09 -5.50 6.70
C THR A 126 13.76 -6.05 7.21
N ALA A 127 13.66 -7.36 7.42
CA ALA A 127 12.45 -7.92 8.03
C ALA A 127 12.19 -7.33 9.44
N PHE A 128 13.26 -7.02 10.17
CA PHE A 128 13.16 -6.42 11.51
C PHE A 128 12.69 -4.96 11.43
N SER A 129 13.32 -4.12 10.61
CA SER A 129 12.94 -2.70 10.51
C SER A 129 11.52 -2.53 9.96
N LEU A 130 11.13 -3.34 8.97
CA LEU A 130 9.78 -3.35 8.44
C LEU A 130 8.75 -3.72 9.52
N LYS A 131 9.01 -4.80 10.27
CA LYS A 131 8.12 -5.22 11.35
C LYS A 131 7.94 -4.11 12.39
N HIS A 132 9.03 -3.53 12.87
CA HIS A 132 9.00 -2.44 13.84
C HIS A 132 8.22 -1.23 13.34
N ARG A 133 8.43 -0.83 12.09
CA ARG A 133 7.67 0.25 11.44
C ARG A 133 6.18 -0.05 11.40
N LEU A 134 5.80 -1.23 10.92
CA LEU A 134 4.39 -1.58 10.81
C LEU A 134 3.71 -1.65 12.19
N GLU A 135 4.39 -2.21 13.21
CA GLU A 135 3.90 -2.27 14.59
C GLU A 135 3.78 -0.88 15.25
N SER A 136 4.56 0.11 14.80
CA SER A 136 4.42 1.50 15.29
C SER A 136 3.24 2.26 14.66
N MET A 137 2.72 1.79 13.53
CA MET A 137 1.65 2.46 12.77
C MET A 137 0.30 1.76 12.88
N TYR A 138 0.27 0.44 13.06
CA TYR A 138 -0.94 -0.37 12.94
C TYR A 138 -1.22 -1.16 14.22
N ALA A 139 -2.50 -1.29 14.57
CA ALA A 139 -2.94 -1.98 15.79
C ALA A 139 -2.74 -3.51 15.71
N VAL A 140 -2.83 -4.08 14.51
CA VAL A 140 -2.62 -5.52 14.27
C VAL A 140 -1.65 -5.67 13.10
N VAL A 141 -0.61 -6.48 13.28
CA VAL A 141 0.38 -6.77 12.24
C VAL A 141 0.62 -8.27 12.18
N SER A 142 0.37 -8.86 11.01
CA SER A 142 0.78 -10.21 10.65
C SER A 142 1.81 -10.11 9.54
N MET A 143 2.97 -10.73 9.70
CA MET A 143 4.07 -10.61 8.76
C MET A 143 4.92 -11.88 8.75
N GLY A 144 5.45 -12.20 7.57
CA GLY A 144 6.44 -13.27 7.39
C GLY A 144 7.37 -13.00 6.22
N THR A 145 8.37 -13.88 6.03
CA THR A 145 9.33 -13.77 4.93
C THR A 145 9.49 -15.08 4.18
N VAL A 146 9.61 -14.99 2.86
CA VAL A 146 9.93 -16.13 1.98
C VAL A 146 10.99 -15.69 0.99
N LYS A 147 12.19 -16.29 1.06
CA LYS A 147 13.32 -16.06 0.11
C LYS A 147 13.63 -14.57 -0.18
N GLY A 148 13.62 -13.74 0.85
CA GLY A 148 13.92 -12.30 0.70
C GLY A 148 12.73 -11.42 0.31
N ILE A 149 11.53 -11.98 0.24
CA ILE A 149 10.28 -11.24 0.11
C ILE A 149 9.56 -11.27 1.46
N ALA A 150 9.27 -10.12 2.02
CA ALA A 150 8.35 -9.98 3.15
C ALA A 150 6.93 -9.88 2.62
N TRP A 151 6.00 -10.55 3.29
CA TRP A 151 4.56 -10.33 3.15
C TRP A 151 3.99 -9.83 4.47
N PHE A 152 2.95 -9.03 4.42
CA PHE A 152 2.31 -8.48 5.61
C PHE A 152 0.83 -8.20 5.37
N VAL A 153 0.09 -8.21 6.48
CA VAL A 153 -1.28 -7.75 6.60
C VAL A 153 -1.37 -6.94 7.90
N CYS A 154 -1.76 -5.68 7.78
CA CYS A 154 -1.84 -4.73 8.87
C CYS A 154 -3.25 -4.16 8.97
N LYS A 155 -3.74 -3.89 10.18
CA LYS A 155 -5.04 -3.27 10.41
C LYS A 155 -4.85 -1.95 11.14
N LYS A 156 -5.38 -0.85 10.57
CA LYS A 156 -5.45 0.45 11.22
C LYS A 156 -6.41 0.38 12.41
N GLU A 157 -6.08 1.03 13.52
CA GLU A 157 -6.96 1.07 14.69
C GLU A 157 -8.34 1.64 14.32
N ALA A 158 -9.39 1.03 14.82
CA ALA A 158 -10.73 1.57 14.68
C ALA A 158 -10.95 2.68 15.71
N VAL A 159 -11.57 3.77 15.31
CA VAL A 159 -11.99 4.83 16.27
C VAL A 159 -13.03 4.23 17.22
N LYS A 160 -12.75 4.28 18.53
CA LYS A 160 -13.70 3.84 19.53
C LYS A 160 -14.91 4.80 19.55
N PRO A 161 -16.16 4.32 19.57
CA PRO A 161 -17.35 5.17 19.57
C PRO A 161 -17.39 6.18 20.73
N GLU A 162 -16.72 5.91 21.84
CA GLU A 162 -16.69 6.75 23.05
C GLU A 162 -16.00 8.11 22.84
N MET A 163 -15.13 8.26 21.83
CA MET A 163 -14.47 9.54 21.56
C MET A 163 -15.34 10.51 20.73
N LEU A 164 -16.40 10.03 20.11
CA LEU A 164 -17.32 10.88 19.33
C LEU A 164 -18.38 11.58 20.21
N SER A 165 -18.61 11.12 21.44
CA SER A 165 -19.60 11.71 22.35
C SER A 165 -19.12 12.97 23.08
N HIS A 166 -17.82 13.21 23.15
CA HIS A 166 -17.29 14.41 23.84
C HIS A 166 -17.14 15.65 22.94
N THR A 167 -17.20 15.49 21.62
CA THR A 167 -17.06 16.63 20.69
C THR A 167 -18.38 17.36 20.43
N GLN A 168 -19.54 16.77 20.83
CA GLN A 168 -20.86 17.40 20.67
C GLN A 168 -21.40 18.09 21.94
N ALA A 169 -20.72 17.97 23.08
CA ALA A 169 -21.20 18.53 24.34
C ALA A 169 -20.68 19.97 24.63
N ASP A 170 -19.65 20.43 23.92
CA ASP A 170 -19.04 21.75 24.21
C ASP A 170 -19.54 22.87 23.29
N GLY A 171 -20.63 22.68 22.56
CA GLY A 171 -21.18 23.64 21.57
C GLY A 171 -22.46 24.36 21.96
N GLU A 172 -23.07 24.11 23.14
CA GLU A 172 -24.39 24.67 23.49
C GLU A 172 -24.43 25.49 24.79
N GLU A 173 -23.32 26.05 25.29
CA GLU A 173 -23.36 26.96 26.46
C GLU A 173 -22.61 28.28 26.18
N GLU A 174 -23.04 29.04 25.18
CA GLU A 174 -22.76 30.49 25.14
C GLU A 174 -23.79 31.20 24.23
N GLU A 175 -25.07 31.24 24.65
CA GLU A 175 -26.02 32.33 24.29
C GLU A 175 -27.17 32.35 25.30
N ASN A 176 -26.94 33.12 26.38
CA ASN A 176 -28.01 33.82 27.13
C ASN A 176 -27.42 35.00 27.91
#